data_1c1c3f6e0e7bea755e4d0f99971071df
#
_entry.id   1c1c3f6e0e7bea755e4d0f99971071df
#
_cell.length_a   1.000
_cell.length_b   1.000
_cell.length_c   1.000
_cell.angle_alpha   90.00
_cell.angle_beta   90.00
_cell.angle_gamma   90.00
#
_symmetry.space_group_name_H-M   'P 1'
#
loop_
_entity.id
_entity.type
_entity.pdbx_description
1 polymer ?
#
loop_
_entity_poly.entity_id
_entity_poly.type
_entity_poly.pdbx_seq_one_letter_code
_entity_poly.pdbx_strand_id
1 'polypeptide(L)'
;MSQVLNVCLAVGICLLLAFGPLAFGGVQAWAIFVLEAGAALLLMIWAVRGIALPRVEITPNPLFTPMLLFAGLVAAQLLPNRSAYWYATWQKALLWAAYGILFFLSTQCFRRGAWLKRFGIACTVYGFLVAMFSIAQEFVGNGKIYWVVPNQAAAQFVGPYANHSHYAGLMEMLVPFPLVLAMAGFSPIPMRVLYSSAAVIMGSTIFLSKSRGGILAFAVEVGVLTILSARGRRTSRQVAAAGLFCLLLIFCLMLVRPNGLWERFMQLGDPVDKAHDPSRVTLVEDSLKMVRQRPLLGWGFGTFPVVYPSFRSFYTDLAVNAAHNDFVELAVETGLVGFALGVAFIFLLYRTGMNRIKHWRHDPGVSTALAALVGCTGLAVHSFSDFNLQVPANAALFFVLAAIATGSTSEGSRTTR
;
A
#
# COMPACT_ATOMS: atom_id res chain seq x y z
N MET A 1 -17.19 16.31 -23.76
CA MET A 1 -17.21 16.65 -22.33
C MET A 1 -17.00 15.43 -21.41
N SER A 2 -17.78 14.35 -21.50
CA SER A 2 -17.64 13.18 -20.60
C SER A 2 -16.29 12.45 -20.69
N GLN A 3 -15.69 12.34 -21.88
CA GLN A 3 -14.36 11.71 -22.03
C GLN A 3 -13.25 12.54 -21.39
N VAL A 4 -13.28 13.88 -21.56
CA VAL A 4 -12.29 14.78 -20.95
C VAL A 4 -12.36 14.67 -19.43
N LEU A 5 -13.56 14.71 -18.83
CA LEU A 5 -13.73 14.58 -17.39
C LEU A 5 -13.24 13.22 -16.86
N ASN A 6 -13.41 12.13 -17.61
CA ASN A 6 -12.84 10.83 -17.24
C ASN A 6 -11.30 10.83 -17.25
N VAL A 7 -10.69 11.51 -18.23
CA VAL A 7 -9.23 11.69 -18.28
C VAL A 7 -8.79 12.51 -17.08
N CYS A 8 -9.44 13.64 -16.79
CA CYS A 8 -9.12 14.48 -15.64
C CYS A 8 -9.19 13.70 -14.33
N LEU A 9 -10.23 12.88 -14.13
CA LEU A 9 -10.38 12.05 -12.93
C LEU A 9 -9.25 11.02 -12.81
N ALA A 10 -8.97 10.27 -13.87
CA ALA A 10 -7.92 9.25 -13.85
C ALA A 10 -6.52 9.87 -13.63
N VAL A 11 -6.24 10.99 -14.30
CA VAL A 11 -4.98 11.73 -14.12
C VAL A 11 -4.90 12.33 -12.72
N GLY A 12 -5.97 12.93 -12.21
CA GLY A 12 -6.04 13.48 -10.86
C GLY A 12 -5.79 12.44 -9.77
N ILE A 13 -6.38 11.23 -9.89
CA ILE A 13 -6.08 10.11 -8.99
C ILE A 13 -4.58 9.77 -9.04
N CYS A 14 -4.01 9.60 -10.24
CA CYS A 14 -2.58 9.30 -10.38
C CYS A 14 -1.67 10.39 -9.79
N LEU A 15 -2.03 11.67 -9.96
CA LEU A 15 -1.27 12.80 -9.41
C LEU A 15 -1.32 12.81 -7.88
N LEU A 16 -2.47 12.56 -7.25
CA LEU A 16 -2.57 12.46 -5.79
C LEU A 16 -1.78 11.27 -5.25
N LEU A 17 -1.82 10.12 -5.92
CA LEU A 17 -1.02 8.95 -5.54
C LEU A 17 0.48 9.18 -5.71
N ALA A 18 0.91 9.95 -6.70
CA ALA A 18 2.31 10.29 -6.89
C ALA A 18 2.79 11.38 -5.90
N PHE A 19 1.91 12.32 -5.56
CA PHE A 19 2.21 13.41 -4.63
C PHE A 19 2.52 12.88 -3.22
N GLY A 20 1.70 11.98 -2.67
CA GLY A 20 1.81 11.52 -1.29
C GLY A 20 3.21 11.00 -0.92
N PRO A 21 3.79 10.04 -1.66
CA PRO A 21 5.15 9.57 -1.40
C PRO A 21 6.20 10.68 -1.48
N LEU A 22 6.11 11.58 -2.48
CA LEU A 22 7.04 12.70 -2.64
C LEU A 22 6.89 13.76 -1.55
N ALA A 23 5.75 13.81 -0.87
CA ALA A 23 5.48 14.65 0.29
C ALA A 23 5.76 13.91 1.61
N PHE A 24 6.91 13.24 1.73
CA PHE A 24 7.36 12.51 2.92
C PHE A 24 6.38 11.40 3.37
N GLY A 25 5.71 10.73 2.42
CA GLY A 25 4.68 9.75 2.72
C GLY A 25 3.30 10.35 3.05
N GLY A 26 3.14 11.66 2.90
CA GLY A 26 1.89 12.35 3.18
C GLY A 26 1.58 12.53 4.67
N VAL A 27 2.58 12.38 5.56
CA VAL A 27 2.37 12.41 7.03
C VAL A 27 2.27 13.82 7.61
N GLN A 28 2.70 14.84 6.87
CA GLN A 28 2.64 16.23 7.31
C GLN A 28 1.22 16.80 7.14
N ALA A 29 0.77 17.66 8.05
CA ALA A 29 -0.59 18.21 8.04
C ALA A 29 -0.97 18.87 6.69
N TRP A 30 -0.05 19.62 6.06
CA TRP A 30 -0.27 20.22 4.74
C TRP A 30 -0.44 19.16 3.64
N ALA A 31 0.28 18.05 3.72
CA ALA A 31 0.20 16.97 2.73
C ALA A 31 -1.10 16.16 2.90
N ILE A 32 -1.54 15.93 4.14
CA ILE A 32 -2.86 15.36 4.46
C ILE A 32 -3.96 16.25 3.88
N PHE A 33 -3.90 17.57 4.11
CA PHE A 33 -4.85 18.52 3.54
C PHE A 33 -4.93 18.46 2.01
N VAL A 34 -3.78 18.39 1.32
CA VAL A 34 -3.76 18.25 -0.15
C VAL A 34 -4.43 16.96 -0.59
N LEU A 35 -4.21 15.85 0.11
CA LEU A 35 -4.84 14.56 -0.21
C LEU A 35 -6.36 14.62 0.00
N GLU A 36 -6.82 15.17 1.12
CA GLU A 36 -8.24 15.30 1.45
C GLU A 36 -8.97 16.27 0.51
N ALA A 37 -8.42 17.46 0.32
CA ALA A 37 -8.98 18.48 -0.57
C ALA A 37 -8.95 18.00 -2.04
N GLY A 38 -7.87 17.34 -2.45
CA GLY A 38 -7.75 16.77 -3.79
C GLY A 38 -8.78 15.65 -4.03
N ALA A 39 -8.98 14.75 -3.07
CA ALA A 39 -10.01 13.71 -3.17
C ALA A 39 -11.42 14.31 -3.25
N ALA A 40 -11.72 15.32 -2.42
CA ALA A 40 -13.00 16.04 -2.44
C ALA A 40 -13.23 16.76 -3.79
N LEU A 41 -12.20 17.43 -4.32
CA LEU A 41 -12.26 18.07 -5.64
C LEU A 41 -12.55 17.05 -6.75
N LEU A 42 -11.87 15.91 -6.75
CA LEU A 42 -12.13 14.85 -7.72
C LEU A 42 -13.56 14.29 -7.61
N LEU A 43 -14.08 14.15 -6.38
CA LEU A 43 -15.48 13.75 -6.18
C LEU A 43 -16.45 14.79 -6.73
N MET A 44 -16.19 16.10 -6.54
CA MET A 44 -16.99 17.18 -7.15
C MET A 44 -16.96 17.11 -8.67
N ILE A 45 -15.79 16.91 -9.29
CA ILE A 45 -15.67 16.75 -10.75
C ILE A 45 -16.49 15.54 -11.21
N TRP A 46 -16.47 14.44 -10.48
CA TRP A 46 -17.27 13.26 -10.79
C TRP A 46 -18.78 13.55 -10.67
N ALA A 47 -19.21 14.27 -9.63
CA ALA A 47 -20.61 14.66 -9.42
C ALA A 47 -21.12 15.59 -10.54
N VAL A 48 -20.33 16.62 -10.92
CA VAL A 48 -20.64 17.53 -12.04
C VAL A 48 -20.78 16.74 -13.34
N ARG A 49 -19.89 15.76 -13.59
CA ARG A 49 -20.02 14.85 -14.72
C ARG A 49 -21.36 14.09 -14.69
N GLY A 50 -21.78 13.65 -13.50
CA GLY A 50 -23.06 12.95 -13.31
C GLY A 50 -24.27 13.80 -13.69
N ILE A 51 -24.27 15.08 -13.34
CA ILE A 51 -25.32 16.05 -13.71
C ILE A 51 -25.39 16.26 -15.23
N ALA A 52 -24.24 16.22 -15.91
CA ALA A 52 -24.13 16.42 -17.36
C ALA A 52 -24.51 15.16 -18.18
N LEU A 53 -24.77 14.03 -17.55
CA LEU A 53 -25.12 12.78 -18.22
C LEU A 53 -26.59 12.42 -17.97
N PRO A 54 -27.31 11.89 -18.99
CA PRO A 54 -28.71 11.50 -18.83
C PRO A 54 -28.94 10.35 -17.85
N ARG A 55 -27.93 9.53 -17.61
CA ARG A 55 -27.94 8.43 -16.62
C ARG A 55 -26.54 8.28 -15.99
N VAL A 56 -26.50 8.21 -14.67
CA VAL A 56 -25.28 7.89 -13.91
C VAL A 56 -25.33 6.42 -13.54
N GLU A 57 -24.49 5.62 -14.19
CA GLU A 57 -24.30 4.22 -13.81
C GLU A 57 -23.19 4.11 -12.78
N ILE A 58 -23.55 3.72 -11.57
CA ILE A 58 -22.58 3.43 -10.50
C ILE A 58 -22.18 1.96 -10.61
N THR A 59 -20.89 1.71 -10.81
CA THR A 59 -20.36 0.35 -10.83
C THR A 59 -20.26 -0.18 -9.40
N PRO A 60 -20.93 -1.28 -9.07
CA PRO A 60 -20.86 -1.87 -7.75
C PRO A 60 -19.48 -2.51 -7.51
N ASN A 61 -19.07 -2.54 -6.25
CA ASN A 61 -17.89 -3.25 -5.80
C ASN A 61 -18.18 -3.92 -4.45
N PRO A 62 -17.88 -5.22 -4.26
CA PRO A 62 -18.17 -5.92 -3.01
C PRO A 62 -17.51 -5.30 -1.77
N LEU A 63 -16.39 -4.59 -1.94
CA LEU A 63 -15.68 -3.95 -0.86
C LEU A 63 -16.38 -2.70 -0.31
N PHE A 64 -17.36 -2.13 -1.02
CA PHE A 64 -18.16 -1.02 -0.50
C PHE A 64 -18.87 -1.40 0.80
N THR A 65 -19.36 -2.64 0.92
CA THR A 65 -20.11 -3.06 2.11
C THR A 65 -19.27 -2.95 3.39
N PRO A 66 -18.10 -3.62 3.54
CA PRO A 66 -17.30 -3.45 4.75
C PRO A 66 -16.80 -2.02 4.94
N MET A 67 -16.53 -1.26 3.87
CA MET A 67 -16.11 0.14 3.97
C MET A 67 -17.21 1.04 4.51
N LEU A 68 -18.45 0.88 4.06
CA LEU A 68 -19.60 1.66 4.55
C LEU A 68 -19.97 1.29 6.00
N LEU A 69 -19.90 0.01 6.35
CA LEU A 69 -20.09 -0.42 7.73
C LEU A 69 -19.01 0.13 8.66
N PHE A 70 -17.76 0.18 8.19
CA PHE A 70 -16.66 0.79 8.94
C PHE A 70 -16.87 2.31 9.09
N ALA A 71 -17.34 3.01 8.03
CA ALA A 71 -17.72 4.42 8.14
C ALA A 71 -18.82 4.64 9.18
N GLY A 72 -19.83 3.77 9.23
CA GLY A 72 -20.88 3.78 10.24
C GLY A 72 -20.35 3.57 11.68
N LEU A 73 -19.38 2.65 11.85
CA LEU A 73 -18.70 2.43 13.12
C LEU A 73 -17.95 3.70 13.57
N VAL A 74 -17.14 4.30 12.68
CA VAL A 74 -16.39 5.53 12.99
C VAL A 74 -17.34 6.69 13.28
N ALA A 75 -18.44 6.82 12.53
CA ALA A 75 -19.48 7.82 12.84
C ALA A 75 -20.10 7.61 14.22
N ALA A 76 -20.34 6.35 14.64
CA ALA A 76 -20.80 6.04 15.99
C ALA A 76 -19.77 6.39 17.06
N GLN A 77 -18.47 6.25 16.79
CA GLN A 77 -17.39 6.68 17.70
C GLN A 77 -17.31 8.22 17.85
N LEU A 78 -17.77 8.98 16.85
CA LEU A 78 -17.83 10.44 16.92
C LEU A 78 -19.01 10.97 17.77
N LEU A 79 -19.93 10.11 18.23
CA LEU A 79 -20.94 10.48 19.20
C LEU A 79 -20.31 10.84 20.56
N PRO A 80 -20.95 11.71 21.38
CA PRO A 80 -20.41 12.14 22.66
C PRO A 80 -19.98 10.96 23.56
N ASN A 81 -18.81 11.09 24.18
CA ASN A 81 -18.23 10.13 25.14
C ASN A 81 -17.93 8.73 24.58
N ARG A 82 -17.89 8.54 23.26
CA ARG A 82 -17.56 7.24 22.63
C ARG A 82 -16.08 7.10 22.29
N SER A 83 -15.46 8.16 21.77
CA SER A 83 -14.00 8.19 21.51
C SER A 83 -13.25 8.73 22.74
N ALA A 84 -12.05 8.20 22.98
CA ALA A 84 -11.14 8.70 24.01
C ALA A 84 -10.64 10.13 23.70
N TYR A 85 -10.51 10.46 22.42
CA TYR A 85 -10.16 11.81 21.96
C TYR A 85 -10.87 12.11 20.64
N TRP A 86 -11.95 12.85 20.74
CA TRP A 86 -12.85 13.14 19.61
C TRP A 86 -12.15 13.75 18.41
N TYR A 87 -11.24 14.71 18.65
CA TYR A 87 -10.55 15.42 17.56
C TYR A 87 -9.65 14.51 16.73
N ALA A 88 -8.91 13.58 17.37
CA ALA A 88 -8.10 12.59 16.66
C ALA A 88 -8.98 11.68 15.79
N THR A 89 -10.11 11.21 16.33
CA THR A 89 -11.07 10.39 15.59
C THR A 89 -11.65 11.15 14.40
N TRP A 90 -11.97 12.42 14.57
CA TRP A 90 -12.46 13.28 13.49
C TRP A 90 -11.44 13.43 12.35
N GLN A 91 -10.19 13.80 12.69
CA GLN A 91 -9.13 13.95 11.69
C GLN A 91 -8.87 12.63 10.93
N LYS A 92 -8.81 11.51 11.65
CA LYS A 92 -8.59 10.20 11.03
C LYS A 92 -9.78 9.78 10.16
N ALA A 93 -11.01 10.14 10.56
CA ALA A 93 -12.22 9.90 9.78
C ALA A 93 -12.23 10.67 8.46
N LEU A 94 -11.79 11.93 8.44
CA LEU A 94 -11.67 12.73 7.20
C LEU A 94 -10.67 12.11 6.24
N LEU A 95 -9.50 11.73 6.74
CA LEU A 95 -8.47 11.08 5.95
C LEU A 95 -8.95 9.73 5.39
N TRP A 96 -9.65 8.94 6.22
CA TRP A 96 -10.25 7.67 5.77
C TRP A 96 -11.35 7.89 4.72
N ALA A 97 -12.15 8.94 4.85
CA ALA A 97 -13.13 9.33 3.84
C ALA A 97 -12.46 9.67 2.50
N ALA A 98 -11.29 10.34 2.52
CA ALA A 98 -10.50 10.58 1.29
C ALA A 98 -10.07 9.27 0.63
N TYR A 99 -9.63 8.26 1.39
CA TYR A 99 -9.34 6.91 0.84
C TYR A 99 -10.57 6.25 0.25
N GLY A 100 -11.74 6.37 0.92
CA GLY A 100 -13.02 5.88 0.42
C GLY A 100 -13.43 6.54 -0.90
N ILE A 101 -13.22 7.85 -1.03
CA ILE A 101 -13.46 8.61 -2.26
C ILE A 101 -12.52 8.13 -3.37
N LEU A 102 -11.22 7.99 -3.11
CA LEU A 102 -10.25 7.50 -4.09
C LEU A 102 -10.57 6.06 -4.54
N PHE A 103 -10.96 5.19 -3.60
CA PHE A 103 -11.44 3.83 -3.91
C PHE A 103 -12.66 3.87 -4.82
N PHE A 104 -13.67 4.67 -4.45
CA PHE A 104 -14.91 4.83 -5.24
C PHE A 104 -14.59 5.33 -6.64
N LEU A 105 -13.88 6.44 -6.78
CA LEU A 105 -13.54 7.03 -8.08
C LEU A 105 -12.70 6.08 -8.94
N SER A 106 -11.77 5.34 -8.33
CA SER A 106 -10.98 4.33 -9.04
C SER A 106 -11.84 3.22 -9.60
N THR A 107 -12.84 2.74 -8.85
CA THR A 107 -13.82 1.76 -9.31
C THR A 107 -14.65 2.29 -10.50
N GLN A 108 -14.98 3.59 -10.51
CA GLN A 108 -15.77 4.19 -11.59
C GLN A 108 -14.94 4.50 -12.84
N CYS A 109 -13.65 4.88 -12.68
CA CYS A 109 -12.80 5.38 -13.76
C CYS A 109 -12.02 4.27 -14.48
N PHE A 110 -11.48 3.29 -13.74
CA PHE A 110 -10.61 2.24 -14.29
C PHE A 110 -11.38 1.00 -14.73
N ARG A 111 -12.43 1.18 -15.54
CA ARG A 111 -13.30 0.10 -16.07
C ARG A 111 -12.81 -0.51 -17.37
N ARG A 112 -12.05 0.23 -18.18
CA ARG A 112 -11.58 -0.21 -19.50
C ARG A 112 -10.17 -0.78 -19.42
N GLY A 113 -9.91 -1.89 -20.11
CA GLY A 113 -8.59 -2.53 -20.13
C GLY A 113 -7.46 -1.60 -20.56
N ALA A 114 -7.72 -0.67 -21.51
CA ALA A 114 -6.74 0.33 -21.93
C ALA A 114 -6.33 1.30 -20.80
N TRP A 115 -7.27 1.72 -19.95
CA TRP A 115 -6.97 2.58 -18.79
C TRP A 115 -6.20 1.84 -17.71
N LEU A 116 -6.59 0.60 -17.44
CA LEU A 116 -5.88 -0.27 -16.51
C LEU A 116 -4.44 -0.53 -16.97
N LYS A 117 -4.23 -0.81 -18.27
CA LYS A 117 -2.88 -0.93 -18.84
C LYS A 117 -2.05 0.33 -18.63
N ARG A 118 -2.63 1.51 -18.92
CA ARG A 118 -1.94 2.80 -18.71
C ARG A 118 -1.59 3.04 -17.24
N PHE A 119 -2.50 2.69 -16.33
CA PHE A 119 -2.26 2.77 -14.89
C PHE A 119 -1.10 1.84 -14.48
N GLY A 120 -1.08 0.59 -14.94
CA GLY A 120 0.02 -0.34 -14.64
C GLY A 120 1.37 0.14 -15.16
N ILE A 121 1.40 0.75 -16.38
CA ILE A 121 2.62 1.38 -16.92
C ILE A 121 3.01 2.61 -16.08
N ALA A 122 2.04 3.45 -15.69
CA ALA A 122 2.30 4.62 -14.85
C ALA A 122 2.89 4.22 -13.48
N CYS A 123 2.35 3.19 -12.82
CA CYS A 123 2.90 2.64 -11.58
C CYS A 123 4.34 2.12 -11.78
N THR A 124 4.63 1.45 -12.91
CA THR A 124 5.98 0.97 -13.24
C THR A 124 6.95 2.13 -13.40
N VAL A 125 6.59 3.13 -14.21
CA VAL A 125 7.45 4.30 -14.47
C VAL A 125 7.66 5.10 -13.20
N TYR A 126 6.60 5.38 -12.45
CA TYR A 126 6.67 6.12 -11.19
C TYR A 126 7.55 5.40 -10.16
N GLY A 127 7.31 4.09 -9.94
CA GLY A 127 8.11 3.31 -8.99
C GLY A 127 9.59 3.23 -9.39
N PHE A 128 9.87 3.10 -10.68
CA PHE A 128 11.24 3.13 -11.20
C PHE A 128 11.91 4.48 -10.95
N LEU A 129 11.22 5.60 -11.23
CA LEU A 129 11.76 6.94 -10.99
C LEU A 129 12.01 7.22 -9.51
N VAL A 130 11.09 6.79 -8.63
CA VAL A 130 11.29 6.89 -7.17
C VAL A 130 12.45 6.03 -6.70
N ALA A 131 12.61 4.81 -7.23
CA ALA A 131 13.74 3.95 -6.92
C ALA A 131 15.07 4.57 -7.36
N MET A 132 15.15 5.10 -8.59
CA MET A 132 16.35 5.79 -9.09
C MET A 132 16.69 7.04 -8.28
N PHE A 133 15.67 7.85 -7.94
CA PHE A 133 15.84 8.99 -7.06
C PHE A 133 16.40 8.57 -5.69
N SER A 134 15.85 7.51 -5.10
CA SER A 134 16.26 7.01 -3.79
C SER A 134 17.70 6.49 -3.81
N ILE A 135 18.09 5.81 -4.87
CA ILE A 135 19.48 5.37 -5.10
C ILE A 135 20.40 6.58 -5.25
N ALA A 136 20.03 7.55 -6.09
CA ALA A 136 20.83 8.77 -6.28
C ALA A 136 20.99 9.55 -4.97
N GLN A 137 19.91 9.68 -4.17
CA GLN A 137 19.96 10.33 -2.86
C GLN A 137 20.92 9.62 -1.90
N GLU A 138 20.99 8.30 -1.90
CA GLU A 138 21.89 7.54 -1.06
C GLU A 138 23.37 7.72 -1.46
N PHE A 139 23.68 7.65 -2.78
CA PHE A 139 25.06 7.70 -3.27
C PHE A 139 25.65 9.11 -3.32
N VAL A 140 24.85 10.12 -3.66
CA VAL A 140 25.28 11.51 -3.80
C VAL A 140 24.86 12.34 -2.59
N GLY A 141 24.24 11.69 -1.61
CA GLY A 141 23.56 12.32 -0.51
C GLY A 141 24.50 12.78 0.61
N ASN A 142 23.98 13.72 1.38
CA ASN A 142 24.58 14.26 2.59
C ASN A 142 23.86 13.76 3.87
N GLY A 143 23.15 12.63 3.78
CA GLY A 143 22.31 12.08 4.86
C GLY A 143 20.97 12.80 5.06
N LYS A 144 20.59 13.70 4.14
CA LYS A 144 19.34 14.46 4.19
C LYS A 144 18.36 13.98 3.11
N ILE A 145 17.07 14.02 3.40
CA ILE A 145 16.01 13.80 2.42
C ILE A 145 15.97 15.00 1.50
N TYR A 146 15.91 14.78 0.17
CA TYR A 146 15.97 15.82 -0.85
C TYR A 146 17.22 16.71 -0.74
N TRP A 147 18.32 16.20 -0.12
CA TRP A 147 19.56 16.93 0.19
C TRP A 147 19.41 18.15 1.11
N VAL A 148 18.20 18.42 1.59
CA VAL A 148 17.85 19.64 2.36
C VAL A 148 17.34 19.29 3.75
N VAL A 149 16.37 18.36 3.86
CA VAL A 149 15.67 18.07 5.10
C VAL A 149 16.46 17.08 5.95
N PRO A 150 16.84 17.41 7.21
CA PRO A 150 17.54 16.51 8.09
C PRO A 150 16.74 15.19 8.25
N ASN A 151 17.43 14.06 8.04
CA ASN A 151 16.87 12.75 8.32
C ASN A 151 17.29 12.32 9.74
N GLN A 152 16.31 12.16 10.63
CA GLN A 152 16.57 11.67 11.99
C GLN A 152 17.12 10.22 12.00
N ALA A 153 16.85 9.45 10.94
CA ALA A 153 17.35 8.11 10.72
C ALA A 153 18.56 8.10 9.75
N ALA A 154 19.51 9.00 9.92
CA ALA A 154 20.60 9.35 9.00
C ALA A 154 21.41 8.19 8.38
N ALA A 155 21.34 6.98 8.95
CA ALA A 155 22.03 5.80 8.45
C ALA A 155 21.14 4.85 7.64
N GLN A 156 19.90 5.24 7.32
CA GLN A 156 18.91 4.36 6.67
C GLN A 156 18.55 4.84 5.28
N PHE A 157 18.40 3.90 4.35
CA PHE A 157 17.88 4.14 3.01
C PHE A 157 16.37 4.38 3.07
N VAL A 158 15.93 5.62 2.94
CA VAL A 158 14.53 6.03 3.15
C VAL A 158 13.84 6.56 1.90
N GLY A 159 14.58 6.89 0.84
CA GLY A 159 14.03 7.56 -0.34
C GLY A 159 13.38 8.90 0.05
N PRO A 160 12.17 9.20 -0.46
CA PRO A 160 11.44 10.43 -0.13
C PRO A 160 10.66 10.33 1.21
N TYR A 161 10.75 9.24 1.94
CA TYR A 161 10.09 9.02 3.24
C TYR A 161 11.02 9.37 4.41
N ALA A 162 10.42 9.57 5.59
CA ALA A 162 11.19 9.69 6.83
C ALA A 162 11.52 8.32 7.48
N ASN A 163 10.90 7.23 7.00
CA ASN A 163 11.06 5.88 7.54
C ASN A 163 11.31 4.88 6.41
N HIS A 164 12.33 4.06 6.58
CA HIS A 164 12.76 3.04 5.61
C HIS A 164 11.72 1.93 5.36
N SER A 165 10.94 1.55 6.38
CA SER A 165 9.90 0.53 6.25
C SER A 165 8.71 1.05 5.44
N HIS A 166 8.35 2.32 5.58
CA HIS A 166 7.27 2.93 4.81
C HIS A 166 7.64 3.08 3.32
N TYR A 167 8.92 3.37 3.04
CA TYR A 167 9.45 3.32 1.68
C TYR A 167 9.38 1.91 1.09
N ALA A 168 9.78 0.89 1.87
CA ALA A 168 9.65 -0.51 1.45
C ALA A 168 8.19 -0.86 1.12
N GLY A 169 7.24 -0.46 1.97
CA GLY A 169 5.81 -0.67 1.73
C GLY A 169 5.29 -0.02 0.44
N LEU A 170 5.79 1.16 0.05
CA LEU A 170 5.51 1.73 -1.26
C LEU A 170 6.04 0.84 -2.39
N MET A 171 7.31 0.40 -2.30
CA MET A 171 7.93 -0.39 -3.35
C MET A 171 7.28 -1.76 -3.49
N GLU A 172 6.88 -2.43 -2.41
CA GLU A 172 6.10 -3.67 -2.43
C GLU A 172 4.81 -3.51 -3.25
N MET A 173 4.09 -2.41 -3.08
CA MET A 173 2.88 -2.17 -3.86
C MET A 173 3.16 -1.88 -5.34
N LEU A 174 4.34 -1.40 -5.71
CA LEU A 174 4.66 -0.97 -7.08
C LEU A 174 5.46 -2.02 -7.87
N VAL A 175 6.34 -2.81 -7.25
CA VAL A 175 7.17 -3.83 -7.92
C VAL A 175 6.35 -4.91 -8.65
N PRO A 176 5.19 -5.36 -8.17
CA PRO A 176 4.37 -6.31 -8.91
C PRO A 176 3.96 -5.86 -10.32
N PHE A 177 3.84 -4.56 -10.59
CA PHE A 177 3.44 -4.07 -11.91
C PHE A 177 4.48 -4.41 -13.00
N PRO A 178 5.76 -4.00 -12.89
CA PRO A 178 6.75 -4.39 -13.89
C PRO A 178 6.96 -5.91 -13.94
N LEU A 179 6.89 -6.64 -12.82
CA LEU A 179 7.00 -8.10 -12.81
C LEU A 179 5.90 -8.76 -13.65
N VAL A 180 4.66 -8.40 -13.42
CA VAL A 180 3.51 -8.96 -14.17
C VAL A 180 3.54 -8.55 -15.63
N LEU A 181 3.91 -7.29 -15.96
CA LEU A 181 4.04 -6.82 -17.33
C LEU A 181 5.19 -7.53 -18.09
N ALA A 182 6.29 -7.87 -17.42
CA ALA A 182 7.37 -8.66 -18.00
C ALA A 182 6.94 -10.10 -18.33
N MET A 183 6.06 -10.68 -17.49
CA MET A 183 5.55 -12.05 -17.64
C MET A 183 4.36 -12.14 -18.60
N ALA A 184 3.72 -11.03 -18.94
CA ALA A 184 2.52 -10.98 -19.77
C ALA A 184 2.81 -11.36 -21.22
N GLY A 185 1.92 -12.16 -21.83
CA GLY A 185 2.08 -12.67 -23.19
C GLY A 185 2.02 -11.59 -24.29
N PHE A 186 1.32 -10.49 -24.01
CA PHE A 186 1.14 -9.37 -24.94
C PHE A 186 2.33 -8.39 -24.97
N SER A 187 3.28 -8.46 -24.03
CA SER A 187 4.46 -7.60 -24.02
C SER A 187 5.51 -8.09 -25.03
N PRO A 188 6.01 -7.24 -25.96
CA PRO A 188 7.11 -7.64 -26.85
C PRO A 188 8.42 -7.80 -26.06
N ILE A 189 9.35 -8.59 -26.62
CA ILE A 189 10.60 -8.96 -25.93
C ILE A 189 11.38 -7.74 -25.39
N PRO A 190 11.59 -6.64 -26.15
CA PRO A 190 12.30 -5.48 -25.61
C PRO A 190 11.62 -4.87 -24.41
N MET A 191 10.28 -4.79 -24.41
CA MET A 191 9.52 -4.29 -23.26
C MET A 191 9.60 -5.22 -22.04
N ARG A 192 9.64 -6.54 -22.25
CA ARG A 192 9.84 -7.49 -21.15
C ARG A 192 11.19 -7.29 -20.46
N VAL A 193 12.26 -7.08 -21.25
CA VAL A 193 13.59 -6.77 -20.71
C VAL A 193 13.53 -5.48 -19.87
N LEU A 194 12.94 -4.41 -20.42
CA LEU A 194 12.80 -3.13 -19.71
C LEU A 194 12.01 -3.26 -18.41
N TYR A 195 10.88 -3.97 -18.43
CA TYR A 195 10.07 -4.21 -17.23
C TYR A 195 10.81 -5.08 -16.21
N SER A 196 11.53 -6.10 -16.65
CA SER A 196 12.36 -6.94 -15.77
C SER A 196 13.45 -6.12 -15.09
N SER A 197 14.16 -5.27 -15.86
CA SER A 197 15.19 -4.36 -15.32
C SER A 197 14.60 -3.37 -14.30
N ALA A 198 13.44 -2.78 -14.59
CA ALA A 198 12.75 -1.92 -13.66
C ALA A 198 12.38 -2.67 -12.36
N ALA A 199 11.85 -3.90 -12.47
CA ALA A 199 11.49 -4.71 -11.32
C ALA A 199 12.71 -5.08 -10.45
N VAL A 200 13.85 -5.41 -11.08
CA VAL A 200 15.11 -5.69 -10.36
C VAL A 200 15.59 -4.46 -9.60
N ILE A 201 15.63 -3.29 -10.25
CA ILE A 201 16.07 -2.04 -9.61
C ILE A 201 15.15 -1.66 -8.47
N MET A 202 13.83 -1.66 -8.68
CA MET A 202 12.85 -1.35 -7.63
C MET A 202 12.92 -2.35 -6.48
N GLY A 203 12.98 -3.66 -6.77
CA GLY A 203 13.12 -4.72 -5.77
C GLY A 203 14.41 -4.59 -4.96
N SER A 204 15.53 -4.23 -5.59
CA SER A 204 16.81 -4.00 -4.89
C SER A 204 16.69 -2.91 -3.82
N THR A 205 15.88 -1.87 -4.05
CA THR A 205 15.69 -0.80 -3.07
C THR A 205 14.94 -1.25 -1.81
N ILE A 206 14.09 -2.29 -1.88
CA ILE A 206 13.47 -2.89 -0.69
C ILE A 206 14.55 -3.50 0.21
N PHE A 207 15.54 -4.18 -0.36
CA PHE A 207 16.66 -4.72 0.43
C PHE A 207 17.58 -3.61 0.95
N LEU A 208 17.86 -2.58 0.14
CA LEU A 208 18.64 -1.42 0.55
C LEU A 208 18.00 -0.68 1.74
N SER A 209 16.67 -0.66 1.80
CA SER A 209 15.95 -0.09 2.95
C SER A 209 16.22 -0.84 4.25
N LYS A 210 16.69 -2.09 4.18
CA LYS A 210 16.93 -2.97 5.34
C LYS A 210 15.68 -3.23 6.19
N SER A 211 14.49 -3.04 5.64
CA SER A 211 13.23 -3.38 6.30
C SER A 211 13.02 -4.89 6.31
N ARG A 212 13.08 -5.51 7.50
CA ARG A 212 12.87 -6.95 7.66
C ARG A 212 11.47 -7.35 7.21
N GLY A 213 10.45 -6.56 7.63
CA GLY A 213 9.06 -6.75 7.21
C GLY A 213 8.90 -6.63 5.71
N GLY A 214 9.54 -5.62 5.09
CA GLY A 214 9.54 -5.40 3.66
C GLY A 214 10.18 -6.53 2.85
N ILE A 215 11.30 -7.05 3.30
CA ILE A 215 11.98 -8.19 2.65
C ILE A 215 11.10 -9.44 2.71
N LEU A 216 10.47 -9.72 3.87
CA LEU A 216 9.56 -10.84 4.03
C LEU A 216 8.31 -10.69 3.14
N ALA A 217 7.69 -9.52 3.14
CA ALA A 217 6.54 -9.21 2.30
C ALA A 217 6.85 -9.41 0.81
N PHE A 218 7.98 -8.89 0.35
CA PHE A 218 8.44 -9.06 -1.02
C PHE A 218 8.71 -10.53 -1.37
N ALA A 219 9.28 -11.33 -0.47
CA ALA A 219 9.44 -12.77 -0.67
C ALA A 219 8.09 -13.49 -0.83
N VAL A 220 7.10 -13.11 -0.04
CA VAL A 220 5.72 -13.62 -0.18
C VAL A 220 5.11 -13.22 -1.51
N GLU A 221 5.28 -11.99 -1.98
CA GLU A 221 4.81 -11.52 -3.29
C GLU A 221 5.38 -12.34 -4.45
N VAL A 222 6.70 -12.54 -4.46
CA VAL A 222 7.37 -13.37 -5.47
C VAL A 222 6.87 -14.82 -5.40
N GLY A 223 6.66 -15.36 -4.21
CA GLY A 223 6.08 -16.68 -3.99
C GLY A 223 4.66 -16.79 -4.56
N VAL A 224 3.79 -15.83 -4.24
CA VAL A 224 2.40 -15.78 -4.75
C VAL A 224 2.38 -15.67 -6.27
N LEU A 225 3.18 -14.76 -6.86
CA LEU A 225 3.30 -14.64 -8.32
C LEU A 225 3.79 -15.93 -8.96
N THR A 226 4.76 -16.62 -8.36
CA THR A 226 5.28 -17.90 -8.84
C THR A 226 4.19 -18.97 -8.84
N ILE A 227 3.43 -19.10 -7.72
CA ILE A 227 2.32 -20.05 -7.58
C ILE A 227 1.22 -19.77 -8.60
N LEU A 228 0.78 -18.52 -8.74
CA LEU A 228 -0.26 -18.13 -9.69
C LEU A 228 0.18 -18.30 -11.13
N SER A 229 1.47 -18.17 -11.39
CA SER A 229 2.07 -18.37 -12.70
C SER A 229 2.24 -19.87 -13.04
N ALA A 230 2.46 -20.73 -12.06
CA ALA A 230 2.67 -22.17 -12.22
C ALA A 230 1.39 -22.96 -12.59
N ARG A 231 0.19 -22.37 -12.43
CA ARG A 231 -1.11 -23.01 -12.77
C ARG A 231 -1.29 -23.31 -14.28
N GLY A 232 -0.24 -23.12 -15.10
CA GLY A 232 -0.22 -23.45 -16.55
C GLY A 232 0.97 -24.34 -16.93
N ARG A 233 0.91 -25.03 -18.09
CA ARG A 233 1.86 -26.04 -18.60
C ARG A 233 3.35 -25.64 -18.79
N ARG A 234 3.83 -24.50 -18.25
CA ARG A 234 5.20 -24.00 -18.41
C ARG A 234 5.96 -23.80 -17.09
N THR A 235 5.71 -24.65 -16.12
CA THR A 235 6.23 -24.53 -14.74
C THR A 235 7.76 -24.39 -14.67
N SER A 236 8.53 -25.15 -15.46
CA SER A 236 10.00 -25.09 -15.42
C SER A 236 10.58 -23.73 -15.86
N ARG A 237 10.04 -23.13 -16.93
CA ARG A 237 10.51 -21.81 -17.40
C ARG A 237 10.18 -20.68 -16.44
N GLN A 238 9.08 -20.78 -15.70
CA GLN A 238 8.64 -19.78 -14.75
C GLN A 238 9.45 -19.84 -13.45
N VAL A 239 9.71 -21.07 -12.97
CA VAL A 239 10.62 -21.29 -11.83
C VAL A 239 12.03 -20.80 -12.21
N ALA A 240 12.50 -21.08 -13.42
CA ALA A 240 13.77 -20.56 -13.91
C ALA A 240 13.80 -19.03 -14.00
N ALA A 241 12.71 -18.40 -14.47
CA ALA A 241 12.61 -16.94 -14.52
C ALA A 241 12.57 -16.30 -13.12
N ALA A 242 11.83 -16.88 -12.16
CA ALA A 242 11.83 -16.43 -10.78
C ALA A 242 13.21 -16.63 -10.13
N GLY A 243 13.86 -17.77 -10.37
CA GLY A 243 15.23 -18.03 -9.93
C GLY A 243 16.23 -17.02 -10.50
N LEU A 244 16.16 -16.75 -11.82
CA LEU A 244 17.00 -15.74 -12.47
C LEU A 244 16.74 -14.33 -11.91
N PHE A 245 15.47 -13.97 -11.65
CA PHE A 245 15.13 -12.71 -11.01
C PHE A 245 15.76 -12.61 -9.62
N CYS A 246 15.65 -13.65 -8.80
CA CYS A 246 16.28 -13.68 -7.47
C CYS A 246 17.82 -13.59 -7.56
N LEU A 247 18.45 -14.29 -8.53
CA LEU A 247 19.90 -14.20 -8.75
C LEU A 247 20.34 -12.81 -9.19
N LEU A 248 19.62 -12.17 -10.12
CA LEU A 248 19.90 -10.80 -10.54
C LEU A 248 19.70 -9.81 -9.39
N LEU A 249 18.67 -10.01 -8.55
CA LEU A 249 18.44 -9.22 -7.37
C LEU A 249 19.60 -9.34 -6.37
N ILE A 250 20.04 -10.57 -6.07
CA ILE A 250 21.20 -10.84 -5.19
C ILE A 250 22.45 -10.20 -5.78
N PHE A 251 22.69 -10.33 -7.08
CA PHE A 251 23.82 -9.73 -7.77
C PHE A 251 23.82 -8.20 -7.65
N CYS A 252 22.67 -7.54 -7.90
CA CYS A 252 22.55 -6.09 -7.73
C CYS A 252 22.83 -5.66 -6.26
N LEU A 253 22.35 -6.45 -5.30
CA LEU A 253 22.58 -6.18 -3.88
C LEU A 253 24.08 -6.27 -3.53
N MET A 254 24.78 -7.27 -4.06
CA MET A 254 26.22 -7.43 -3.84
C MET A 254 27.05 -6.29 -4.44
N LEU A 255 26.61 -5.74 -5.60
CA LEU A 255 27.29 -4.60 -6.23
C LEU A 255 27.15 -3.30 -5.42
N VAL A 256 26.02 -3.14 -4.74
CA VAL A 256 25.70 -1.85 -4.08
C VAL A 256 26.27 -1.74 -2.67
N ARG A 257 26.20 -2.80 -1.84
CA ARG A 257 26.75 -2.79 -0.46
C ARG A 257 27.09 -4.20 0.03
N PRO A 258 28.28 -4.71 -0.27
CA PRO A 258 28.66 -6.09 0.08
C PRO A 258 28.71 -6.34 1.61
N ASN A 259 29.10 -5.36 2.41
CA ASN A 259 29.37 -5.57 3.85
C ASN A 259 28.18 -5.32 4.79
N GLY A 260 27.24 -4.45 4.43
CA GLY A 260 26.17 -4.04 5.36
C GLY A 260 24.95 -4.98 5.44
N LEU A 261 24.71 -5.83 4.43
CA LEU A 261 23.59 -6.78 4.42
C LEU A 261 23.90 -8.03 5.26
N TRP A 262 25.15 -8.56 5.14
CA TRP A 262 25.59 -9.73 5.86
C TRP A 262 25.62 -9.51 7.37
N GLU A 263 26.16 -8.37 7.83
CA GLU A 263 26.16 -8.00 9.23
C GLU A 263 24.76 -7.95 9.86
N ARG A 264 23.77 -7.41 9.15
CA ARG A 264 22.38 -7.39 9.65
C ARG A 264 21.67 -8.74 9.59
N PHE A 265 22.01 -9.61 8.63
CA PHE A 265 21.52 -11.00 8.62
C PHE A 265 22.09 -11.78 9.81
N MET A 266 23.35 -11.58 10.16
CA MET A 266 23.97 -12.22 11.33
C MET A 266 23.43 -11.67 12.65
N GLN A 267 23.07 -10.38 12.71
CA GLN A 267 22.42 -9.74 13.88
C GLN A 267 20.94 -10.15 14.08
N LEU A 268 20.38 -11.02 13.24
CA LEU A 268 19.02 -11.54 13.45
C LEU A 268 18.89 -12.36 14.76
N GLY A 269 19.98 -12.81 15.34
CA GLY A 269 20.04 -13.58 16.58
C GLY A 269 20.46 -12.79 17.82
N ASP A 270 20.94 -11.54 17.67
CA ASP A 270 21.34 -10.75 18.83
C ASP A 270 20.14 -10.21 19.59
N PRO A 271 20.06 -10.41 20.90
CA PRO A 271 19.05 -9.76 21.71
C PRO A 271 19.32 -8.23 21.63
N VAL A 272 18.39 -7.53 20.95
CA VAL A 272 18.34 -6.07 20.97
C VAL A 272 18.46 -5.62 22.42
N ASP A 273 19.28 -4.60 22.64
CA ASP A 273 19.51 -4.01 23.94
C ASP A 273 18.14 -3.60 24.54
N LYS A 274 17.60 -4.47 25.39
CA LYS A 274 16.20 -4.44 25.87
C LYS A 274 15.89 -3.23 26.74
N ALA A 275 16.89 -2.42 27.05
CA ALA A 275 16.75 -1.30 27.96
C ALA A 275 16.26 -0.01 27.29
N HIS A 276 16.43 0.19 25.96
CA HIS A 276 16.17 1.46 25.31
C HIS A 276 15.23 1.40 24.08
N ASP A 277 14.93 0.21 23.53
CA ASP A 277 13.97 0.06 22.44
C ASP A 277 12.99 -1.07 22.78
N PRO A 278 11.70 -0.75 23.02
CA PRO A 278 10.71 -1.76 23.35
C PRO A 278 10.61 -2.76 22.21
N SER A 279 10.71 -4.05 22.53
CA SER A 279 10.47 -5.07 21.52
C SER A 279 9.05 -4.89 20.96
N ARG A 280 8.86 -5.11 19.66
CA ARG A 280 7.52 -5.08 19.04
C ARG A 280 6.52 -5.99 19.77
N VAL A 281 7.02 -7.05 20.41
CA VAL A 281 6.23 -7.96 21.25
C VAL A 281 5.64 -7.23 22.45
N THR A 282 6.42 -6.41 23.16
CA THR A 282 5.92 -5.62 24.30
C THR A 282 4.84 -4.62 23.89
N LEU A 283 5.01 -3.95 22.72
CA LEU A 283 3.99 -3.06 22.18
C LEU A 283 2.68 -3.79 21.89
N VAL A 284 2.75 -5.00 21.32
CA VAL A 284 1.58 -5.84 21.05
C VAL A 284 0.93 -6.31 22.36
N GLU A 285 1.70 -6.75 23.35
CA GLU A 285 1.18 -7.18 24.65
C GLU A 285 0.44 -6.05 25.38
N ASP A 286 1.01 -4.84 25.41
CA ASP A 286 0.33 -3.68 25.99
C ASP A 286 -0.92 -3.29 25.20
N SER A 287 -0.86 -3.34 23.86
CA SER A 287 -2.01 -3.10 22.99
C SER A 287 -3.15 -4.10 23.23
N LEU A 288 -2.83 -5.37 23.50
CA LEU A 288 -3.85 -6.37 23.83
C LEU A 288 -4.55 -6.08 25.18
N LYS A 289 -3.85 -5.43 26.15
CA LYS A 289 -4.49 -4.95 27.38
C LYS A 289 -5.50 -3.85 27.06
N MET A 290 -5.18 -2.94 26.10
CA MET A 290 -6.11 -1.92 25.62
C MET A 290 -7.37 -2.52 25.00
N VAL A 291 -7.21 -3.53 24.12
CA VAL A 291 -8.35 -4.25 23.50
C VAL A 291 -9.24 -4.90 24.56
N ARG A 292 -8.66 -5.53 25.59
CA ARG A 292 -9.43 -6.16 26.67
C ARG A 292 -10.31 -5.17 27.46
N GLN A 293 -9.89 -3.91 27.60
CA GLN A 293 -10.68 -2.91 28.31
C GLN A 293 -11.85 -2.36 27.47
N ARG A 294 -11.68 -2.24 26.14
CA ARG A 294 -12.74 -1.79 25.23
C ARG A 294 -12.89 -2.71 24.01
N PRO A 295 -13.37 -3.95 24.21
CA PRO A 295 -13.28 -4.99 23.20
C PRO A 295 -14.20 -4.76 21.98
N LEU A 296 -15.36 -4.15 22.13
CA LEU A 296 -16.35 -4.08 21.05
C LEU A 296 -16.10 -2.93 20.06
N LEU A 297 -16.02 -1.70 20.58
CA LEU A 297 -15.93 -0.49 19.75
C LEU A 297 -14.56 0.19 19.83
N GLY A 298 -13.63 -0.32 20.64
CA GLY A 298 -12.30 0.24 20.82
C GLY A 298 -12.28 1.60 21.53
N TRP A 299 -11.17 2.30 21.41
CA TRP A 299 -10.90 3.57 22.07
C TRP A 299 -11.25 4.79 21.23
N GLY A 300 -11.50 4.62 19.95
CA GLY A 300 -11.72 5.65 18.94
C GLY A 300 -10.66 5.59 17.84
N PHE A 301 -11.10 5.71 16.58
CA PHE A 301 -10.22 5.62 15.42
C PHE A 301 -9.19 6.76 15.43
N GLY A 302 -7.89 6.45 15.34
CA GLY A 302 -6.78 7.40 15.43
C GLY A 302 -6.37 7.79 16.85
N THR A 303 -6.86 7.11 17.90
CA THR A 303 -6.57 7.48 19.29
C THR A 303 -5.43 6.68 19.93
N PHE A 304 -4.79 5.76 19.21
CA PHE A 304 -3.72 4.94 19.75
C PHE A 304 -2.63 5.78 20.45
N PRO A 305 -2.04 6.82 19.83
CA PRO A 305 -0.97 7.60 20.45
C PRO A 305 -1.39 8.32 21.75
N VAL A 306 -2.67 8.63 21.85
CA VAL A 306 -3.23 9.35 23.03
C VAL A 306 -3.48 8.41 24.21
N VAL A 307 -3.94 7.19 23.93
CA VAL A 307 -4.36 6.23 24.97
C VAL A 307 -3.19 5.33 25.41
N TYR A 308 -2.31 4.96 24.49
CA TYR A 308 -1.21 4.03 24.73
C TYR A 308 -0.30 4.38 25.93
N PRO A 309 0.05 5.66 26.21
CA PRO A 309 0.89 6.01 27.38
C PRO A 309 0.35 5.49 28.72
N SER A 310 -0.98 5.32 28.85
CA SER A 310 -1.62 4.80 30.09
C SER A 310 -1.48 3.27 30.23
N PHE A 311 -1.05 2.57 29.20
CA PHE A 311 -0.90 1.10 29.18
C PHE A 311 0.55 0.64 29.02
N ARG A 312 1.44 1.58 28.74
CA ARG A 312 2.85 1.32 28.49
C ARG A 312 3.54 0.66 29.70
N SER A 313 4.13 -0.50 29.50
CA SER A 313 4.79 -1.29 30.54
C SER A 313 6.30 -1.04 30.65
N PHE A 314 6.90 -0.15 29.85
CA PHE A 314 8.32 0.20 29.84
C PHE A 314 8.51 1.71 29.84
N TYR A 315 9.71 2.15 30.21
CA TYR A 315 10.09 3.58 30.16
C TYR A 315 10.75 3.90 28.81
N THR A 316 10.38 5.03 28.23
CA THR A 316 11.07 5.64 27.09
C THR A 316 10.78 7.13 27.05
N ASP A 317 11.77 7.92 26.63
CA ASP A 317 11.63 9.36 26.38
C ASP A 317 11.01 9.65 25.01
N LEU A 318 10.83 8.61 24.16
CA LEU A 318 10.26 8.75 22.83
C LEU A 318 8.74 8.60 22.88
N ALA A 319 8.05 9.38 22.04
CA ALA A 319 6.62 9.20 21.82
C ALA A 319 6.37 7.92 20.99
N VAL A 320 5.56 7.02 21.53
CA VAL A 320 5.11 5.82 20.81
C VAL A 320 3.86 6.16 20.03
N ASN A 321 4.01 6.34 18.72
CA ASN A 321 2.94 6.83 17.84
C ASN A 321 2.11 5.71 17.19
N ALA A 322 2.55 4.45 17.24
CA ALA A 322 1.87 3.32 16.61
C ALA A 322 2.21 2.00 17.31
N ALA A 323 1.36 0.99 17.12
CA ALA A 323 1.56 -0.36 17.65
C ALA A 323 2.61 -1.18 16.86
N HIS A 324 3.16 -0.66 15.77
CA HIS A 324 3.98 -1.39 14.79
C HIS A 324 3.33 -2.69 14.29
N ASN A 325 2.00 -2.72 14.25
CA ASN A 325 1.17 -3.76 13.70
C ASN A 325 -0.21 -3.17 13.41
N ASP A 326 -0.53 -2.94 12.12
CA ASP A 326 -1.78 -2.30 11.70
C ASP A 326 -3.03 -3.06 12.17
N PHE A 327 -2.97 -4.39 12.25
CA PHE A 327 -4.13 -5.20 12.68
C PHE A 327 -4.40 -5.06 14.18
N VAL A 328 -3.36 -5.02 15.00
CA VAL A 328 -3.47 -4.81 16.43
C VAL A 328 -3.95 -3.38 16.72
N GLU A 329 -3.39 -2.39 16.02
CA GLU A 329 -3.80 -0.98 16.16
C GLU A 329 -5.26 -0.79 15.75
N LEU A 330 -5.70 -1.41 14.65
CA LEU A 330 -7.11 -1.42 14.24
C LEU A 330 -8.01 -2.00 15.34
N ALA A 331 -7.60 -3.12 15.98
CA ALA A 331 -8.37 -3.73 17.06
C ALA A 331 -8.42 -2.85 18.32
N VAL A 332 -7.35 -2.12 18.65
CA VAL A 332 -7.33 -1.15 19.76
C VAL A 332 -8.28 0.00 19.49
N GLU A 333 -8.21 0.58 18.31
CA GLU A 333 -8.93 1.79 17.97
C GLU A 333 -10.42 1.56 17.68
N THR A 334 -10.75 0.43 17.06
CA THR A 334 -12.12 0.16 16.56
C THR A 334 -12.76 -1.09 17.15
N GLY A 335 -12.07 -1.73 18.09
CA GLY A 335 -12.51 -2.96 18.72
C GLY A 335 -12.60 -4.15 17.78
N LEU A 336 -13.14 -5.25 18.27
CA LEU A 336 -13.34 -6.48 17.49
C LEU A 336 -14.32 -6.29 16.33
N VAL A 337 -15.25 -5.33 16.42
CA VAL A 337 -16.16 -5.01 15.31
C VAL A 337 -15.39 -4.43 14.13
N GLY A 338 -14.56 -3.41 14.35
CA GLY A 338 -13.74 -2.83 13.28
C GLY A 338 -12.70 -3.81 12.75
N PHE A 339 -12.08 -4.60 13.63
CA PHE A 339 -11.16 -5.67 13.24
C PHE A 339 -11.85 -6.70 12.33
N ALA A 340 -13.06 -7.16 12.67
CA ALA A 340 -13.83 -8.09 11.84
C ALA A 340 -14.19 -7.49 10.47
N LEU A 341 -14.50 -6.20 10.41
CA LEU A 341 -14.74 -5.49 9.15
C LEU A 341 -13.46 -5.41 8.29
N GLY A 342 -12.31 -5.18 8.91
CA GLY A 342 -11.01 -5.25 8.23
C GLY A 342 -10.72 -6.64 7.67
N VAL A 343 -10.96 -7.70 8.44
CA VAL A 343 -10.84 -9.10 7.98
C VAL A 343 -11.82 -9.39 6.84
N ALA A 344 -13.07 -8.92 6.94
CA ALA A 344 -14.06 -9.07 5.87
C ALA A 344 -13.63 -8.34 4.59
N PHE A 345 -13.04 -7.15 4.71
CA PHE A 345 -12.49 -6.41 3.57
C PHE A 345 -11.39 -7.23 2.86
N ILE A 346 -10.41 -7.74 3.61
CA ILE A 346 -9.32 -8.56 3.08
C ILE A 346 -9.86 -9.85 2.45
N PHE A 347 -10.79 -10.53 3.11
CA PHE A 347 -11.43 -11.74 2.57
C PHE A 347 -12.12 -11.46 1.23
N LEU A 348 -12.93 -10.40 1.13
CA LEU A 348 -13.64 -10.03 -0.08
C LEU A 348 -12.66 -9.56 -1.17
N LEU A 349 -11.59 -8.87 -0.83
CA LEU A 349 -10.51 -8.48 -1.75
C LEU A 349 -9.93 -9.73 -2.44
N TYR A 350 -9.54 -10.74 -1.68
CA TYR A 350 -8.98 -11.96 -2.25
C TYR A 350 -10.02 -12.79 -3.00
N ARG A 351 -11.21 -12.97 -2.42
CA ARG A 351 -12.30 -13.70 -3.10
C ARG A 351 -12.64 -13.11 -4.46
N THR A 352 -12.78 -11.80 -4.54
CA THR A 352 -13.14 -11.10 -5.78
C THR A 352 -11.96 -11.03 -6.74
N GLY A 353 -10.79 -10.63 -6.25
CA GLY A 353 -9.57 -10.51 -7.05
C GLY A 353 -9.14 -11.83 -7.67
N MET A 354 -9.14 -12.93 -6.92
CA MET A 354 -8.78 -14.27 -7.43
C MET A 354 -9.74 -14.77 -8.52
N ASN A 355 -11.02 -14.44 -8.43
CA ASN A 355 -11.97 -14.79 -9.48
C ASN A 355 -11.71 -14.02 -10.80
N ARG A 356 -11.15 -12.81 -10.68
CA ARG A 356 -10.89 -11.94 -11.83
C ARG A 356 -9.63 -12.31 -12.60
N ILE A 357 -8.56 -12.77 -11.94
CA ILE A 357 -7.22 -12.92 -12.53
C ILE A 357 -7.02 -14.18 -13.41
N LYS A 358 -8.07 -14.91 -13.77
CA LYS A 358 -7.97 -16.21 -14.46
C LYS A 358 -7.20 -16.16 -15.80
N HIS A 359 -7.31 -15.05 -16.57
CA HIS A 359 -6.73 -14.91 -17.91
C HIS A 359 -5.70 -13.77 -18.02
N TRP A 360 -5.03 -13.45 -16.92
CA TRP A 360 -4.15 -12.29 -16.79
C TRP A 360 -3.04 -12.19 -17.87
N ARG A 361 -2.57 -13.31 -18.41
CA ARG A 361 -1.47 -13.30 -19.39
C ARG A 361 -1.81 -12.68 -20.74
N HIS A 362 -3.09 -12.64 -21.09
CA HIS A 362 -3.58 -12.23 -22.41
C HIS A 362 -4.34 -10.90 -22.35
N ASP A 363 -4.79 -10.49 -21.18
CA ASP A 363 -5.55 -9.25 -20.98
C ASP A 363 -4.75 -8.26 -20.12
N PRO A 364 -4.38 -7.09 -20.68
CA PRO A 364 -3.62 -6.08 -19.96
C PRO A 364 -4.34 -5.53 -18.72
N GLY A 365 -5.68 -5.46 -18.76
CA GLY A 365 -6.48 -5.01 -17.61
C GLY A 365 -6.46 -6.01 -16.48
N VAL A 366 -6.55 -7.31 -16.81
CA VAL A 366 -6.47 -8.41 -15.85
C VAL A 366 -5.05 -8.55 -15.29
N SER A 367 -4.02 -8.34 -16.11
CA SER A 367 -2.63 -8.27 -15.65
C SER A 367 -2.43 -7.17 -14.61
N THR A 368 -2.97 -5.98 -14.86
CA THR A 368 -2.91 -4.86 -13.91
C THR A 368 -3.66 -5.18 -12.60
N ALA A 369 -4.81 -5.87 -12.70
CA ALA A 369 -5.55 -6.31 -11.51
C ALA A 369 -4.76 -7.36 -10.69
N LEU A 370 -4.05 -8.27 -11.36
CA LEU A 370 -3.15 -9.21 -10.69
C LEU A 370 -2.02 -8.47 -9.96
N ALA A 371 -1.34 -7.53 -10.63
CA ALA A 371 -0.28 -6.74 -10.01
C ALA A 371 -0.79 -5.97 -8.79
N ALA A 372 -1.97 -5.35 -8.90
CA ALA A 372 -2.61 -4.66 -7.78
C ALA A 372 -2.95 -5.60 -6.61
N LEU A 373 -3.47 -6.80 -6.88
CA LEU A 373 -3.77 -7.80 -5.85
C LEU A 373 -2.49 -8.27 -5.12
N VAL A 374 -1.40 -8.48 -5.87
CA VAL A 374 -0.11 -8.89 -5.30
C VAL A 374 0.49 -7.75 -4.45
N GLY A 375 0.45 -6.51 -4.92
CA GLY A 375 0.90 -5.37 -4.14
C GLY A 375 0.08 -5.15 -2.86
N CYS A 376 -1.24 -5.39 -2.90
CA CYS A 376 -2.06 -5.42 -1.68
C CYS A 376 -1.63 -6.57 -0.74
N THR A 377 -1.16 -7.71 -1.29
CA THR A 377 -0.66 -8.83 -0.47
C THR A 377 0.63 -8.44 0.25
N GLY A 378 1.59 -7.83 -0.45
CA GLY A 378 2.83 -7.36 0.17
C GLY A 378 2.56 -6.44 1.35
N LEU A 379 1.78 -5.39 1.12
CA LEU A 379 1.46 -4.45 2.21
C LEU A 379 0.71 -5.12 3.37
N ALA A 380 -0.26 -6.01 3.10
CA ALA A 380 -0.99 -6.74 4.14
C ALA A 380 -0.07 -7.63 4.98
N VAL A 381 0.93 -8.28 4.36
CA VAL A 381 1.96 -9.05 5.08
C VAL A 381 2.87 -8.13 5.89
N HIS A 382 3.32 -7.00 5.32
CA HIS A 382 4.15 -6.03 6.04
C HIS A 382 3.44 -5.42 7.25
N SER A 383 2.12 -5.22 7.17
CA SER A 383 1.26 -4.69 8.24
C SER A 383 1.23 -5.55 9.53
N PHE A 384 1.69 -6.82 9.49
CA PHE A 384 1.91 -7.60 10.72
C PHE A 384 3.14 -7.15 11.51
N SER A 385 4.07 -6.45 10.89
CA SER A 385 5.35 -6.06 11.51
C SER A 385 5.61 -4.55 11.50
N ASP A 386 4.71 -3.75 10.90
CA ASP A 386 4.82 -2.28 10.86
C ASP A 386 3.43 -1.64 10.68
N PHE A 387 3.37 -0.29 10.62
CA PHE A 387 2.14 0.51 10.52
C PHE A 387 2.00 1.24 9.17
N ASN A 388 2.18 0.51 8.08
CA ASN A 388 2.15 1.07 6.72
C ASN A 388 0.79 1.66 6.33
N LEU A 389 -0.33 1.12 6.83
CA LEU A 389 -1.67 1.66 6.59
C LEU A 389 -1.97 2.95 7.39
N GLN A 390 -1.12 3.30 8.37
CA GLN A 390 -1.18 4.60 9.05
C GLN A 390 -0.50 5.71 8.23
N VAL A 391 0.31 5.35 7.22
CA VAL A 391 0.99 6.30 6.33
C VAL A 391 0.05 6.68 5.18
N PRO A 392 -0.36 7.97 5.06
CA PRO A 392 -1.42 8.37 4.14
C PRO A 392 -1.17 8.01 2.68
N ALA A 393 0.07 8.14 2.22
CA ALA A 393 0.44 7.78 0.84
C ALA A 393 0.27 6.28 0.57
N ASN A 394 0.72 5.42 1.50
CA ASN A 394 0.65 3.97 1.35
C ASN A 394 -0.81 3.49 1.47
N ALA A 395 -1.57 4.03 2.42
CA ALA A 395 -2.99 3.72 2.56
C ALA A 395 -3.80 4.12 1.32
N ALA A 396 -3.62 5.34 0.80
CA ALA A 396 -4.30 5.80 -0.40
C ALA A 396 -4.01 4.88 -1.60
N LEU A 397 -2.74 4.51 -1.81
CA LEU A 397 -2.35 3.59 -2.86
C LEU A 397 -2.98 2.21 -2.63
N PHE A 398 -2.94 1.65 -1.42
CA PHE A 398 -3.55 0.36 -1.08
C PHE A 398 -5.04 0.32 -1.45
N PHE A 399 -5.83 1.34 -1.06
CA PHE A 399 -7.26 1.39 -1.38
C PHE A 399 -7.52 1.51 -2.88
N VAL A 400 -6.71 2.29 -3.62
CA VAL A 400 -6.81 2.35 -5.09
C VAL A 400 -6.45 1.02 -5.73
N LEU A 401 -5.39 0.35 -5.27
CA LEU A 401 -5.02 -0.99 -5.75
C LEU A 401 -6.11 -2.03 -5.44
N ALA A 402 -6.73 -1.98 -4.26
CA ALA A 402 -7.87 -2.83 -3.92
C ALA A 402 -9.07 -2.61 -4.86
N ALA A 403 -9.37 -1.35 -5.22
CA ALA A 403 -10.40 -1.03 -6.21
C ALA A 403 -10.06 -1.61 -7.59
N ILE A 404 -8.80 -1.50 -8.03
CA ILE A 404 -8.33 -2.05 -9.31
C ILE A 404 -8.34 -3.58 -9.30
N ALA A 405 -7.93 -4.22 -8.21
CA ALA A 405 -7.91 -5.67 -8.09
C ALA A 405 -9.32 -6.29 -8.16
N THR A 406 -10.35 -5.58 -7.67
CA THR A 406 -11.72 -6.09 -7.55
C THR A 406 -12.72 -5.49 -8.54
N GLY A 407 -12.36 -4.42 -9.25
CA GLY A 407 -13.24 -3.74 -10.21
C GLY A 407 -13.65 -4.62 -11.42
N SER A 408 -14.86 -4.47 -11.94
CA SER A 408 -15.32 -5.16 -13.15
C SER A 408 -14.80 -4.45 -14.41
N THR A 409 -14.40 -5.23 -15.44
CA THR A 409 -14.10 -4.67 -16.78
C THR A 409 -15.38 -4.67 -17.65
N SER A 410 -15.61 -3.57 -18.37
CA SER A 410 -16.80 -3.39 -19.20
C SER A 410 -16.78 -4.15 -20.54
N GLU A 411 -15.71 -4.88 -20.86
CA GLU A 411 -15.57 -5.60 -22.14
C GLU A 411 -16.20 -7.01 -22.16
N GLY A 412 -16.68 -7.52 -21.01
CA GLY A 412 -17.23 -8.87 -20.92
C GLY A 412 -18.69 -9.05 -21.37
N SER A 413 -19.41 -7.99 -21.79
CA SER A 413 -20.84 -8.09 -22.11
C SER A 413 -21.18 -8.10 -23.61
N ARG A 414 -20.18 -8.17 -24.50
CA ARG A 414 -20.44 -8.11 -25.98
C ARG A 414 -20.27 -9.43 -26.74
N THR A 415 -20.07 -10.56 -26.09
CA THR A 415 -19.90 -11.86 -26.77
C THR A 415 -20.95 -12.91 -26.43
N THR A 416 -22.15 -12.50 -26.07
CA THR A 416 -23.34 -13.39 -26.08
C THR A 416 -24.52 -12.64 -26.67
N ARG A 417 -24.53 -12.53 -28.01
CA ARG A 417 -25.74 -12.47 -28.85
C ARG A 417 -25.45 -13.18 -30.16
#